data_cd89d4f8d95ab8beb7c8ee2add19f54e
#
_entry.id   cd89d4f8d95ab8beb7c8ee2add19f54e
#
_cell.length_a   1.000
_cell.length_b   1.000
_cell.length_c   1.000
_cell.angle_alpha   90.00
_cell.angle_beta   90.00
_cell.angle_gamma   90.00
#
_symmetry.space_group_name_H-M   'P 1'
#
loop_
_entity.id
_entity.type
_entity.pdbx_description
1 polymer ?
#
loop_
_entity_poly.entity_id
_entity_poly.type
_entity_poly.pdbx_seq_one_letter_code
_entity_poly.pdbx_strand_id
1 'polypeptide(L)'
;MNYANKIGVIALLFITILITACSQSSVSLQQPLTGPVWAPGLSPLPQEKVIKVGMKQVISDAGVLIGIAKGYYKDLGITIEPIQFNSGQEMINQLAAGQLDVGATVTSAGLFNAMSRDIPVKIVADKGINVPGQGYYRLVIRKDLVDTIKDYQDLRGKRIAIVGTASLDEIALARVLEKGGLTLKDIDLQVIRAFPDMLVSLGNKSIDAAMVIEPFVTLGTSKGLADPWKDPADYDPDAQTALLVFGTTMTKNQDIANRFMTAYIQSVRDYNDGFFKNKSKTEIIDILCKYSVIKDLSLYEKMFPTGLNPNGYVRTKGIIMDLAWYKENNLLKTNIQFDDAVDNQYVDFALKTLGQYQ
;
A
#
# COMPACT_ATOMS: atom_id res chain seq x y z
N MET A 1 -44.29 -67.98 12.56
CA MET A 1 -45.69 -68.27 12.21
C MET A 1 -46.13 -67.25 11.18
N ASN A 2 -46.17 -67.71 9.97
CA ASN A 2 -47.26 -67.64 8.99
C ASN A 2 -47.61 -66.27 8.42
N TYR A 3 -47.33 -66.16 7.15
CA TYR A 3 -48.17 -66.23 5.91
C TYR A 3 -48.83 -64.84 5.62
N ALA A 4 -49.01 -64.29 4.47
CA ALA A 4 -48.87 -64.80 3.08
C ALA A 4 -48.95 -63.59 2.09
N ASN A 5 -48.37 -63.83 0.97
CA ASN A 5 -48.62 -63.28 -0.39
C ASN A 5 -49.99 -62.62 -0.62
N LYS A 6 -49.99 -61.51 -1.39
CA LYS A 6 -50.86 -61.38 -2.61
C LYS A 6 -50.24 -60.48 -3.69
N ILE A 7 -50.21 -61.11 -4.81
CA ILE A 7 -49.87 -60.59 -6.17
C ILE A 7 -51.03 -59.71 -6.63
N GLY A 8 -50.71 -58.59 -7.33
CA GLY A 8 -51.72 -57.73 -7.96
C GLY A 8 -51.11 -56.80 -9.00
N VAL A 9 -50.95 -57.38 -10.17
CA VAL A 9 -51.24 -56.89 -11.54
C VAL A 9 -50.80 -55.45 -11.91
N ILE A 10 -49.97 -55.47 -12.91
CA ILE A 10 -49.39 -54.42 -13.77
C ILE A 10 -50.48 -53.60 -14.49
N ALA A 11 -50.36 -52.29 -14.47
CA ALA A 11 -50.95 -51.44 -15.51
C ALA A 11 -49.84 -50.49 -16.01
N LEU A 12 -49.29 -50.78 -17.19
CA LEU A 12 -48.42 -49.88 -17.96
C LEU A 12 -49.26 -48.68 -18.45
N LEU A 13 -48.96 -47.52 -17.91
CA LEU A 13 -49.35 -46.26 -18.56
C LEU A 13 -48.11 -45.64 -19.22
N PHE A 14 -48.12 -45.66 -20.54
CA PHE A 14 -47.19 -44.88 -21.38
C PHE A 14 -47.52 -43.40 -21.22
N ILE A 15 -46.72 -42.65 -20.49
CA ILE A 15 -46.72 -41.19 -20.54
C ILE A 15 -45.61 -40.76 -21.46
N THR A 16 -45.99 -40.31 -22.66
CA THR A 16 -45.12 -39.59 -23.61
C THR A 16 -44.75 -38.25 -23.02
N ILE A 17 -43.54 -38.12 -22.51
CA ILE A 17 -42.98 -36.86 -22.09
C ILE A 17 -42.43 -36.15 -23.37
N LEU A 18 -43.14 -35.09 -23.79
CA LEU A 18 -42.60 -34.10 -24.72
C LEU A 18 -41.44 -33.36 -24.04
N ILE A 19 -40.24 -33.69 -24.47
CA ILE A 19 -39.04 -32.91 -24.10
C ILE A 19 -39.06 -31.64 -24.92
N THR A 20 -39.54 -30.54 -24.34
CA THR A 20 -39.33 -29.19 -24.85
C THR A 20 -37.88 -28.82 -24.58
N ALA A 21 -37.05 -28.86 -25.60
CA ALA A 21 -35.68 -28.39 -25.57
C ALA A 21 -35.70 -26.85 -25.32
N CYS A 22 -35.56 -26.43 -24.07
CA CYS A 22 -35.15 -25.06 -23.76
C CYS A 22 -33.70 -24.90 -24.22
N SER A 23 -33.52 -24.23 -25.35
CA SER A 23 -32.25 -23.68 -25.80
C SER A 23 -31.74 -22.74 -24.69
N GLN A 24 -30.83 -23.20 -23.83
CA GLN A 24 -30.04 -22.34 -22.96
C GLN A 24 -29.11 -21.52 -23.85
N SER A 25 -29.50 -20.28 -24.09
CA SER A 25 -28.60 -19.25 -24.59
C SER A 25 -27.53 -19.05 -23.52
N SER A 26 -26.37 -19.67 -23.72
CA SER A 26 -25.18 -19.35 -22.97
C SER A 26 -24.77 -17.90 -23.28
N VAL A 27 -25.21 -16.99 -22.43
CA VAL A 27 -24.67 -15.62 -22.42
C VAL A 27 -23.22 -15.75 -21.96
N SER A 28 -22.32 -15.89 -22.93
CA SER A 28 -20.90 -15.69 -22.73
C SER A 28 -20.64 -14.22 -22.44
N LEU A 29 -20.74 -13.81 -21.18
CA LEU A 29 -20.23 -12.54 -20.68
C LEU A 29 -18.74 -12.70 -20.36
N GLN A 30 -17.94 -12.92 -21.36
CA GLN A 30 -16.53 -12.61 -21.34
C GLN A 30 -16.31 -11.51 -22.38
N GLN A 31 -16.59 -10.26 -22.01
CA GLN A 31 -15.85 -9.16 -22.60
C GLN A 31 -14.41 -9.33 -22.14
N PRO A 32 -13.44 -9.43 -23.06
CA PRO A 32 -12.05 -9.31 -22.68
C PRO A 32 -11.91 -7.92 -22.06
N LEU A 33 -11.49 -7.85 -20.79
CA LEU A 33 -10.97 -6.63 -20.20
C LEU A 33 -9.85 -6.20 -21.15
N THR A 34 -10.07 -5.14 -21.91
CA THR A 34 -9.04 -4.55 -22.75
C THR A 34 -8.03 -3.92 -21.82
N GLY A 35 -7.03 -4.70 -21.43
CA GLY A 35 -5.86 -4.22 -20.72
C GLY A 35 -5.15 -3.13 -21.54
N PRO A 36 -4.22 -2.39 -20.95
CA PRO A 36 -3.47 -1.38 -21.68
C PRO A 36 -2.74 -2.03 -22.87
N VAL A 37 -2.76 -1.33 -24.00
CA VAL A 37 -1.93 -1.73 -25.15
C VAL A 37 -0.48 -1.37 -24.79
N TRP A 38 0.30 -2.39 -24.44
CA TRP A 38 1.71 -2.21 -24.16
C TRP A 38 2.46 -1.75 -25.41
N ALA A 39 3.47 -0.90 -25.25
CA ALA A 39 4.28 -0.42 -26.36
C ALA A 39 4.96 -1.57 -27.11
N PRO A 40 5.23 -1.44 -28.42
CA PRO A 40 5.98 -2.43 -29.19
C PRO A 40 7.29 -2.82 -28.49
N GLY A 41 7.54 -4.12 -28.33
CA GLY A 41 8.73 -4.68 -27.67
C GLY A 41 8.54 -5.08 -26.21
N LEU A 42 7.40 -4.77 -25.57
CA LEU A 42 7.08 -5.21 -24.21
C LEU A 42 6.07 -6.38 -24.23
N SER A 43 6.45 -7.47 -24.88
CA SER A 43 5.67 -8.73 -24.87
C SER A 43 5.84 -9.47 -23.54
N PRO A 44 4.95 -10.42 -23.18
CA PRO A 44 5.12 -11.24 -21.99
C PRO A 44 6.49 -11.93 -21.94
N LEU A 45 6.98 -12.19 -20.71
CA LEU A 45 8.16 -13.04 -20.53
C LEU A 45 7.94 -14.42 -21.18
N PRO A 46 8.95 -15.03 -21.80
CA PRO A 46 8.83 -16.37 -22.40
C PRO A 46 8.46 -17.45 -21.36
N GLN A 47 8.84 -17.23 -20.10
CA GLN A 47 8.48 -18.06 -18.97
C GLN A 47 7.99 -17.15 -17.85
N GLU A 48 6.80 -17.45 -17.35
CA GLU A 48 6.21 -16.73 -16.22
C GLU A 48 7.13 -16.74 -15.00
N LYS A 49 7.22 -15.59 -14.33
CA LYS A 49 8.02 -15.40 -13.11
C LYS A 49 7.13 -15.01 -11.95
N VAL A 50 7.29 -15.72 -10.85
CA VAL A 50 6.68 -15.34 -9.57
C VAL A 50 7.58 -14.32 -8.88
N ILE A 51 7.00 -13.19 -8.47
CA ILE A 51 7.67 -12.10 -7.76
C ILE A 51 7.02 -11.94 -6.39
N LYS A 52 7.81 -12.12 -5.34
CA LYS A 52 7.40 -11.98 -3.94
C LYS A 52 7.43 -10.52 -3.54
N VAL A 53 6.25 -9.96 -3.24
CA VAL A 53 6.09 -8.56 -2.87
C VAL A 53 5.63 -8.42 -1.44
N GLY A 54 6.51 -7.93 -0.56
CA GLY A 54 6.16 -7.59 0.81
C GLY A 54 5.37 -6.28 0.87
N MET A 55 4.22 -6.27 1.57
CA MET A 55 3.37 -5.09 1.68
C MET A 55 2.48 -5.14 2.93
N LYS A 56 1.87 -4.01 3.29
CA LYS A 56 0.87 -3.96 4.38
C LYS A 56 -0.56 -4.24 3.91
N GLN A 57 -0.79 -4.29 2.61
CA GLN A 57 -2.11 -4.39 1.95
C GLN A 57 -3.06 -3.25 2.36
N VAL A 58 -2.59 -2.03 2.25
CA VAL A 58 -3.30 -0.78 2.57
C VAL A 58 -3.39 0.10 1.33
N ILE A 59 -4.04 1.27 1.43
CA ILE A 59 -4.27 2.16 0.27
C ILE A 59 -2.97 2.56 -0.46
N SER A 60 -1.87 2.76 0.24
CA SER A 60 -0.60 3.11 -0.40
C SER A 60 0.00 1.98 -1.25
N ASP A 61 -0.52 0.74 -1.13
CA ASP A 61 -0.14 -0.39 -1.99
C ASP A 61 -0.97 -0.45 -3.28
N ALA A 62 -1.78 0.58 -3.57
CA ALA A 62 -2.70 0.64 -4.71
C ALA A 62 -2.04 0.28 -6.04
N GLY A 63 -0.81 0.76 -6.32
CA GLY A 63 -0.08 0.44 -7.54
C GLY A 63 0.20 -1.06 -7.70
N VAL A 64 0.38 -1.81 -6.62
CA VAL A 64 0.52 -3.27 -6.67
C VAL A 64 -0.84 -3.95 -6.76
N LEU A 65 -1.79 -3.57 -5.89
CA LEU A 65 -3.10 -4.22 -5.77
C LEU A 65 -3.96 -4.06 -7.03
N ILE A 66 -3.96 -2.87 -7.65
CA ILE A 66 -4.68 -2.61 -8.90
C ILE A 66 -4.06 -3.41 -10.06
N GLY A 67 -2.73 -3.46 -10.14
CA GLY A 67 -2.04 -4.23 -11.17
C GLY A 67 -2.29 -5.73 -11.07
N ILE A 68 -2.40 -6.29 -9.86
CA ILE A 68 -2.83 -7.67 -9.63
C ILE A 68 -4.27 -7.86 -10.12
N ALA A 69 -5.19 -6.99 -9.70
CA ALA A 69 -6.61 -7.11 -9.99
C ALA A 69 -6.93 -6.96 -11.49
N LYS A 70 -6.25 -6.03 -12.17
CA LYS A 70 -6.42 -5.76 -13.60
C LYS A 70 -5.57 -6.67 -14.51
N GLY A 71 -4.73 -7.52 -13.93
CA GLY A 71 -3.90 -8.46 -14.68
C GLY A 71 -2.65 -7.85 -15.34
N TYR A 72 -2.29 -6.61 -15.06
CA TYR A 72 -1.17 -5.91 -15.73
C TYR A 72 0.17 -6.61 -15.58
N TYR A 73 0.46 -7.16 -14.40
CA TYR A 73 1.66 -7.98 -14.19
C TYR A 73 1.60 -9.27 -15.01
N LYS A 74 0.44 -9.94 -15.02
CA LYS A 74 0.24 -11.21 -15.72
C LYS A 74 0.38 -11.04 -17.24
N ASP A 75 -0.13 -9.94 -17.79
CA ASP A 75 0.02 -9.58 -19.20
C ASP A 75 1.49 -9.45 -19.61
N LEU A 76 2.37 -9.17 -18.67
CA LEU A 76 3.82 -9.07 -18.89
C LEU A 76 4.60 -10.33 -18.45
N GLY A 77 3.90 -11.42 -18.13
CA GLY A 77 4.49 -12.68 -17.73
C GLY A 77 4.98 -12.71 -16.28
N ILE A 78 4.40 -11.88 -15.40
CA ILE A 78 4.73 -11.81 -13.97
C ILE A 78 3.51 -12.19 -13.15
N THR A 79 3.66 -13.14 -12.23
CA THR A 79 2.69 -13.42 -11.17
C THR A 79 3.19 -12.81 -9.86
N ILE A 80 2.38 -11.97 -9.23
CA ILE A 80 2.69 -11.40 -7.93
C ILE A 80 2.24 -12.33 -6.82
N GLU A 81 3.16 -12.67 -5.91
CA GLU A 81 2.90 -13.34 -4.63
C GLU A 81 2.94 -12.27 -3.52
N PRO A 82 1.78 -11.77 -3.06
CA PRO A 82 1.74 -10.77 -1.99
C PRO A 82 2.00 -11.41 -0.64
N ILE A 83 2.99 -10.87 0.11
CA ILE A 83 3.32 -11.30 1.46
C ILE A 83 3.02 -10.16 2.42
N GLN A 84 2.12 -10.41 3.38
CA GLN A 84 1.68 -9.40 4.33
C GLN A 84 2.67 -9.20 5.48
N PHE A 85 2.95 -7.95 5.81
CA PHE A 85 3.79 -7.52 6.93
C PHE A 85 3.12 -6.45 7.78
N ASN A 86 3.42 -6.46 9.07
CA ASN A 86 2.97 -5.40 9.98
C ASN A 86 3.92 -4.19 9.99
N SER A 87 5.21 -4.40 9.75
CA SER A 87 6.22 -3.34 9.78
C SER A 87 7.15 -3.33 8.57
N GLY A 88 7.67 -2.13 8.22
CA GLY A 88 8.69 -1.97 7.18
C GLY A 88 10.03 -2.64 7.53
N GLN A 89 10.38 -2.70 8.82
CA GLN A 89 11.64 -3.28 9.27
C GLN A 89 11.73 -4.79 8.99
N GLU A 90 10.62 -5.52 9.16
CA GLU A 90 10.56 -6.95 8.82
C GLU A 90 10.77 -7.18 7.32
N MET A 91 10.16 -6.35 6.47
CA MET A 91 10.35 -6.41 5.02
C MET A 91 11.80 -6.18 4.61
N ILE A 92 12.48 -5.19 5.21
CA ILE A 92 13.88 -4.87 4.90
C ILE A 92 14.80 -6.03 5.23
N ASN A 93 14.60 -6.71 6.35
CA ASN A 93 15.37 -7.87 6.73
C ASN A 93 15.23 -9.01 5.70
N GLN A 94 14.01 -9.25 5.21
CA GLN A 94 13.75 -10.28 4.20
C GLN A 94 14.25 -9.89 2.79
N LEU A 95 14.16 -8.61 2.42
CA LEU A 95 14.80 -8.09 1.20
C LEU A 95 16.32 -8.30 1.22
N ALA A 96 16.95 -7.92 2.33
CA ALA A 96 18.40 -8.09 2.53
C ALA A 96 18.82 -9.54 2.51
N ALA A 97 17.97 -10.45 3.00
CA ALA A 97 18.21 -11.90 2.98
C ALA A 97 17.85 -12.56 1.62
N GLY A 98 17.34 -11.81 0.64
CA GLY A 98 16.89 -12.33 -0.66
C GLY A 98 15.63 -13.21 -0.59
N GLN A 99 14.84 -13.07 0.46
CA GLN A 99 13.57 -13.78 0.67
C GLN A 99 12.37 -13.05 0.07
N LEU A 100 12.51 -11.75 -0.18
CA LEU A 100 11.59 -10.91 -0.94
C LEU A 100 12.29 -10.34 -2.17
N ASP A 101 11.53 -10.19 -3.25
CA ASP A 101 11.99 -9.55 -4.49
C ASP A 101 11.70 -8.04 -4.48
N VAL A 102 10.56 -7.65 -3.92
CA VAL A 102 10.10 -6.25 -3.81
C VAL A 102 9.57 -5.99 -2.41
N GLY A 103 9.90 -4.84 -1.85
CA GLY A 103 9.32 -4.34 -0.59
C GLY A 103 8.55 -3.06 -0.81
N ALA A 104 7.26 -3.07 -0.47
CA ALA A 104 6.41 -1.90 -0.42
C ALA A 104 6.49 -1.29 1.00
N THR A 105 7.53 -0.47 1.25
CA THR A 105 7.98 -0.09 2.58
C THR A 105 8.08 1.44 2.77
N VAL A 106 8.88 1.88 3.73
CA VAL A 106 9.17 3.28 4.07
C VAL A 106 10.68 3.49 4.23
N THR A 107 11.16 4.73 4.28
CA THR A 107 12.54 5.02 4.66
C THR A 107 12.80 4.55 6.10
N SER A 108 14.01 4.06 6.36
CA SER A 108 14.47 3.71 7.69
C SER A 108 16.00 3.66 7.74
N ALA A 109 16.55 3.87 8.90
CA ALA A 109 18.00 3.68 9.12
C ALA A 109 18.46 2.26 8.76
N GLY A 110 17.59 1.25 9.01
CA GLY A 110 17.85 -0.14 8.62
C GLY A 110 18.00 -0.32 7.12
N LEU A 111 17.15 0.31 6.32
CA LEU A 111 17.19 0.26 4.85
C LEU A 111 18.49 0.88 4.33
N PHE A 112 18.81 2.10 4.76
CA PHE A 112 20.02 2.79 4.31
C PHE A 112 21.30 2.10 4.79
N ASN A 113 21.31 1.56 6.01
CA ASN A 113 22.41 0.74 6.52
C ASN A 113 22.56 -0.60 5.77
N ALA A 114 21.49 -1.18 5.22
CA ALA A 114 21.58 -2.36 4.37
C ALA A 114 22.24 -2.01 3.02
N MET A 115 21.80 -0.92 2.39
CA MET A 115 22.38 -0.42 1.13
C MET A 115 23.88 -0.15 1.25
N SER A 116 24.30 0.43 2.38
CA SER A 116 25.72 0.75 2.64
C SER A 116 26.63 -0.45 2.89
N ARG A 117 26.10 -1.67 2.92
CA ARG A 117 26.86 -2.93 3.07
C ARG A 117 26.93 -3.73 1.78
N ASP A 118 26.83 -3.08 0.63
CA ASP A 118 26.81 -3.72 -0.69
C ASP A 118 25.69 -4.75 -0.87
N ILE A 119 24.64 -4.70 -0.04
CA ILE A 119 23.41 -5.45 -0.26
C ILE A 119 22.68 -4.78 -1.43
N PRO A 120 22.46 -5.48 -2.55
CA PRO A 120 21.88 -4.87 -3.76
C PRO A 120 20.38 -4.65 -3.60
N VAL A 121 20.01 -3.72 -2.73
CA VAL A 121 18.65 -3.20 -2.57
C VAL A 121 18.64 -1.75 -2.98
N LYS A 122 17.62 -1.31 -3.71
CA LYS A 122 17.47 0.07 -4.22
C LYS A 122 16.05 0.57 -4.05
N ILE A 123 15.90 1.82 -3.68
CA ILE A 123 14.65 2.56 -3.80
C ILE A 123 14.40 2.83 -5.28
N VAL A 124 13.25 2.45 -5.81
CA VAL A 124 13.02 2.47 -7.26
C VAL A 124 11.77 3.23 -7.69
N ALA A 125 10.81 3.47 -6.78
CA ALA A 125 9.62 4.24 -7.11
C ALA A 125 8.93 4.81 -5.88
N ASP A 126 8.11 5.84 -6.12
CA ASP A 126 7.12 6.37 -5.19
C ASP A 126 6.02 5.34 -4.90
N LYS A 127 5.56 5.36 -3.65
CA LYS A 127 4.39 4.61 -3.18
C LYS A 127 3.54 5.45 -2.21
N GLY A 128 3.92 6.69 -1.96
CA GLY A 128 3.19 7.62 -1.10
C GLY A 128 3.93 8.91 -0.83
N ILE A 129 3.26 10.02 -1.06
CA ILE A 129 3.72 11.39 -0.78
C ILE A 129 2.62 12.20 -0.11
N ASN A 130 2.99 13.23 0.64
CA ASN A 130 2.03 14.19 1.15
C ASN A 130 1.69 15.20 0.05
N VAL A 131 0.39 15.30 -0.25
CA VAL A 131 -0.19 16.33 -1.12
C VAL A 131 -1.37 16.91 -0.35
N PRO A 132 -1.66 18.22 -0.42
CA PRO A 132 -2.82 18.81 0.26
C PRO A 132 -4.11 18.01 -0.01
N GLY A 133 -4.81 17.63 1.05
CA GLY A 133 -6.02 16.80 0.98
C GLY A 133 -5.81 15.30 0.67
N GLN A 134 -4.57 14.86 0.41
CA GLN A 134 -4.21 13.48 0.05
C GLN A 134 -3.29 12.81 1.08
N GLY A 135 -3.41 13.20 2.33
CA GLY A 135 -2.55 12.72 3.41
C GLY A 135 -3.10 11.46 4.08
N TYR A 136 -2.81 10.30 3.53
CA TYR A 136 -3.27 9.01 4.08
C TYR A 136 -2.55 8.60 5.38
N TYR A 137 -1.36 9.14 5.66
CA TYR A 137 -0.58 8.92 6.87
C TYR A 137 -0.55 10.20 7.69
N ARG A 138 -1.17 10.19 8.86
CA ARG A 138 -1.38 11.40 9.66
C ARG A 138 -1.45 11.14 11.14
N LEU A 139 -1.30 12.20 11.92
CA LEU A 139 -1.62 12.19 13.34
C LEU A 139 -3.14 12.15 13.51
N VAL A 140 -3.62 11.26 14.37
CA VAL A 140 -4.99 11.25 14.87
C VAL A 140 -4.98 11.57 16.36
N ILE A 141 -5.96 12.36 16.81
CA ILE A 141 -6.13 12.73 18.23
C ILE A 141 -7.30 11.95 18.80
N ARG A 142 -7.15 11.38 20.00
CA ARG A 142 -8.22 10.69 20.71
C ARG A 142 -9.46 11.59 20.82
N LYS A 143 -10.64 11.03 20.56
CA LYS A 143 -11.88 11.76 20.37
C LYS A 143 -12.21 12.75 21.50
N ASP A 144 -11.99 12.37 22.75
CA ASP A 144 -12.26 13.24 23.93
C ASP A 144 -11.21 14.34 24.13
N LEU A 145 -10.14 14.39 23.33
CA LEU A 145 -9.07 15.38 23.42
C LEU A 145 -9.05 16.39 22.27
N VAL A 146 -9.90 16.24 21.24
CA VAL A 146 -9.87 17.11 20.05
C VAL A 146 -10.17 18.57 20.36
N ASP A 147 -10.90 18.84 21.43
CA ASP A 147 -11.20 20.20 21.89
C ASP A 147 -10.07 20.83 22.76
N THR A 148 -9.14 20.01 23.25
CA THR A 148 -8.02 20.42 24.10
C THR A 148 -6.68 20.43 23.37
N ILE A 149 -6.51 19.58 22.37
CA ILE A 149 -5.31 19.53 21.51
C ILE A 149 -5.64 20.21 20.18
N LYS A 150 -5.49 21.53 20.14
CA LYS A 150 -5.83 22.36 18.96
C LYS A 150 -4.60 22.79 18.18
N ASP A 151 -3.48 22.97 18.87
CA ASP A 151 -2.25 23.43 18.25
C ASP A 151 -1.06 22.51 18.58
N TYR A 152 0.01 22.62 17.82
CA TYR A 152 1.18 21.74 17.91
C TYR A 152 1.82 21.72 19.30
N GLN A 153 1.79 22.85 20.03
CA GLN A 153 2.32 22.99 21.41
C GLN A 153 1.52 22.16 22.42
N ASP A 154 0.23 21.87 22.16
CA ASP A 154 -0.65 21.09 23.04
C ASP A 154 -0.26 19.61 23.09
N LEU A 155 0.63 19.17 22.19
CA LEU A 155 1.19 17.83 22.18
C LEU A 155 2.20 17.59 23.31
N ARG A 156 2.67 18.64 24.01
CA ARG A 156 3.60 18.51 25.14
C ARG A 156 3.05 17.58 26.22
N GLY A 157 3.86 16.61 26.64
CA GLY A 157 3.51 15.64 27.68
C GLY A 157 2.45 14.61 27.27
N LYS A 158 2.01 14.58 25.99
CA LYS A 158 1.03 13.59 25.53
C LYS A 158 1.69 12.25 25.23
N ARG A 159 0.93 11.18 25.45
CA ARG A 159 1.29 9.81 25.06
C ARG A 159 0.97 9.63 23.60
N ILE A 160 1.99 9.57 22.76
CA ILE A 160 1.82 9.52 21.28
C ILE A 160 2.43 8.24 20.74
N ALA A 161 1.64 7.46 20.00
CA ALA A 161 2.08 6.19 19.44
C ALA A 161 2.58 6.31 17.99
N ILE A 162 3.65 5.56 17.72
CA ILE A 162 4.17 5.27 16.38
C ILE A 162 4.38 3.76 16.21
N VAL A 163 4.54 3.29 14.95
CA VAL A 163 4.79 1.86 14.66
C VAL A 163 6.20 1.44 15.04
N GLY A 164 7.18 2.32 14.88
CA GLY A 164 8.58 2.00 15.18
C GLY A 164 9.49 3.21 15.16
N THR A 165 10.64 3.07 15.82
CA THR A 165 11.72 4.06 15.84
C THR A 165 12.73 3.82 14.72
N ALA A 166 13.65 4.77 14.51
CA ALA A 166 14.66 4.75 13.45
C ALA A 166 14.03 4.52 12.05
N SER A 167 12.83 5.03 11.83
CA SER A 167 12.02 4.90 10.62
C SER A 167 11.29 6.20 10.29
N LEU A 168 10.64 6.24 9.13
CA LEU A 168 9.76 7.34 8.75
C LEU A 168 8.72 7.70 9.83
N ASP A 169 8.22 6.71 10.58
CA ASP A 169 7.21 6.93 11.61
C ASP A 169 7.71 7.92 12.68
N GLU A 170 8.96 7.76 13.12
CA GLU A 170 9.60 8.65 14.08
C GLU A 170 9.90 10.02 13.49
N ILE A 171 10.39 10.08 12.24
CA ILE A 171 10.65 11.33 11.53
C ILE A 171 9.36 12.13 11.35
N ALA A 172 8.29 11.50 10.89
CA ALA A 172 7.02 12.17 10.66
C ALA A 172 6.46 12.78 11.96
N LEU A 173 6.57 12.05 13.08
CA LEU A 173 6.18 12.60 14.40
C LEU A 173 7.12 13.74 14.82
N ALA A 174 8.44 13.62 14.62
CA ALA A 174 9.38 14.69 14.94
C ALA A 174 9.04 15.99 14.19
N ARG A 175 8.71 15.89 12.88
CA ARG A 175 8.29 17.05 12.07
C ARG A 175 6.98 17.68 12.54
N VAL A 176 6.02 16.86 13.01
CA VAL A 176 4.81 17.39 13.68
C VAL A 176 5.19 18.19 14.93
N LEU A 177 6.05 17.65 15.77
CA LEU A 177 6.46 18.28 17.02
C LEU A 177 7.26 19.58 16.81
N GLU A 178 8.14 19.61 15.81
CA GLU A 178 8.93 20.78 15.44
C GLU A 178 8.06 22.00 15.13
N LYS A 179 6.85 21.82 14.54
CA LYS A 179 5.90 22.92 14.31
C LYS A 179 5.44 23.61 15.59
N GLY A 180 5.44 22.89 16.72
CA GLY A 180 5.14 23.43 18.05
C GLY A 180 6.37 23.80 18.87
N GLY A 181 7.57 23.79 18.28
CA GLY A 181 8.83 23.98 19.03
C GLY A 181 9.08 22.85 20.05
N LEU A 182 8.58 21.65 19.75
CA LEU A 182 8.73 20.45 20.57
C LEU A 182 9.70 19.47 19.91
N THR A 183 10.19 18.54 20.72
CA THR A 183 11.00 17.41 20.32
C THR A 183 10.38 16.09 20.82
N LEU A 184 10.91 14.97 20.42
CA LEU A 184 10.49 13.66 20.93
C LEU A 184 10.68 13.50 22.46
N LYS A 185 11.52 14.32 23.09
CA LYS A 185 11.73 14.34 24.54
C LYS A 185 10.61 15.06 25.29
N ASP A 186 9.81 15.86 24.60
CA ASP A 186 8.71 16.64 25.18
C ASP A 186 7.40 15.86 25.26
N ILE A 187 7.37 14.61 24.80
CA ILE A 187 6.21 13.71 24.77
C ILE A 187 6.53 12.39 25.46
N ASP A 188 5.49 11.60 25.76
CA ASP A 188 5.63 10.18 26.13
C ASP A 188 5.45 9.32 24.88
N LEU A 189 6.57 8.99 24.23
CA LEU A 189 6.59 8.21 22.98
C LEU A 189 6.27 6.74 23.25
N GLN A 190 5.22 6.24 22.59
CA GLN A 190 4.79 4.85 22.67
C GLN A 190 5.08 4.12 21.36
N VAL A 191 5.63 2.90 21.40
CA VAL A 191 5.83 2.05 20.22
C VAL A 191 4.79 0.95 20.21
N ILE A 192 3.82 1.05 19.29
CA ILE A 192 2.75 0.06 19.08
C ILE A 192 2.81 -0.41 17.63
N ARG A 193 3.25 -1.66 17.42
CA ARG A 193 3.67 -2.19 16.10
C ARG A 193 2.53 -2.41 15.10
N ALA A 194 1.27 -2.40 15.53
CA ALA A 194 0.11 -2.62 14.67
C ALA A 194 -0.92 -1.50 14.79
N PHE A 195 -1.41 -0.99 13.67
CA PHE A 195 -2.43 0.07 13.66
C PHE A 195 -3.74 -0.32 14.36
N PRO A 196 -4.26 -1.56 14.24
CA PRO A 196 -5.43 -1.98 15.02
C PRO A 196 -5.21 -1.82 16.54
N ASP A 197 -4.02 -2.13 17.05
CA ASP A 197 -3.70 -2.03 18.49
C ASP A 197 -3.61 -0.56 18.94
N MET A 198 -3.17 0.35 18.04
CA MET A 198 -3.23 1.79 18.31
C MET A 198 -4.68 2.27 18.47
N LEU A 199 -5.61 1.78 17.63
CA LEU A 199 -7.03 2.12 17.76
C LEU A 199 -7.63 1.59 19.08
N VAL A 200 -7.26 0.38 19.48
CA VAL A 200 -7.63 -0.17 20.80
C VAL A 200 -7.06 0.71 21.93
N SER A 201 -5.81 1.13 21.81
CA SER A 201 -5.12 1.97 22.79
C SER A 201 -5.70 3.40 22.88
N LEU A 202 -6.19 3.97 21.78
CA LEU A 202 -6.98 5.20 21.78
C LEU A 202 -8.33 4.99 22.49
N GLY A 203 -9.03 3.90 22.19
CA GLY A 203 -10.32 3.57 22.77
C GLY A 203 -10.29 3.34 24.28
N ASN A 204 -9.28 2.65 24.80
CA ASN A 204 -9.09 2.41 26.23
C ASN A 204 -8.34 3.55 26.95
N LYS A 205 -8.01 4.64 26.24
CA LYS A 205 -7.35 5.84 26.75
C LYS A 205 -5.91 5.63 27.27
N SER A 206 -5.22 4.59 26.83
CA SER A 206 -3.81 4.36 27.17
C SER A 206 -2.86 5.26 26.39
N ILE A 207 -3.28 5.77 25.22
CA ILE A 207 -2.58 6.82 24.46
C ILE A 207 -3.51 7.99 24.14
N ASP A 208 -2.92 9.16 23.82
CA ASP A 208 -3.65 10.40 23.56
C ASP A 208 -3.72 10.72 22.06
N ALA A 209 -2.72 10.29 21.31
CA ALA A 209 -2.62 10.46 19.87
C ALA A 209 -1.82 9.30 19.22
N ALA A 210 -1.91 9.14 17.91
CA ALA A 210 -1.13 8.16 17.18
C ALA A 210 -0.89 8.60 15.73
N MET A 211 0.27 8.22 15.17
CA MET A 211 0.52 8.29 13.72
C MET A 211 -0.11 7.07 13.05
N VAL A 212 -1.13 7.29 12.21
CA VAL A 212 -1.97 6.21 11.65
C VAL A 212 -2.13 6.37 10.14
N ILE A 213 -2.25 5.27 9.42
CA ILE A 213 -2.50 5.24 7.97
C ILE A 213 -3.97 4.91 7.66
N GLU A 214 -4.43 5.28 6.45
CA GLU A 214 -5.70 4.77 5.93
C GLU A 214 -5.60 3.26 5.57
N PRO A 215 -6.68 2.50 5.76
CA PRO A 215 -8.03 2.91 6.16
C PRO A 215 -8.27 2.99 7.68
N PHE A 216 -7.23 2.86 8.52
CA PHE A 216 -7.37 2.87 9.98
C PHE A 216 -7.71 4.25 10.55
N VAL A 217 -7.33 5.35 9.89
CA VAL A 217 -7.76 6.71 10.25
C VAL A 217 -9.28 6.80 10.19
N THR A 218 -9.85 6.48 9.02
CA THR A 218 -11.31 6.50 8.81
C THR A 218 -12.03 5.49 9.71
N LEU A 219 -11.46 4.31 9.94
CA LEU A 219 -12.02 3.33 10.88
C LEU A 219 -12.06 3.87 12.31
N GLY A 220 -10.99 4.53 12.77
CA GLY A 220 -10.92 5.17 14.08
C GLY A 220 -12.00 6.24 14.26
N THR A 221 -12.17 7.10 13.25
CA THR A 221 -13.21 8.13 13.22
C THR A 221 -14.62 7.52 13.20
N SER A 222 -14.87 6.52 12.37
CA SER A 222 -16.18 5.87 12.27
C SER A 222 -16.61 5.18 13.57
N LYS A 223 -15.66 4.73 14.37
CA LYS A 223 -15.88 4.13 15.70
C LYS A 223 -15.87 5.16 16.84
N GLY A 224 -15.69 6.45 16.55
CA GLY A 224 -15.62 7.50 17.57
C GLY A 224 -14.41 7.40 18.53
N LEU A 225 -13.31 6.77 18.08
CA LEU A 225 -12.11 6.57 18.88
C LEU A 225 -11.16 7.75 18.79
N ALA A 226 -10.99 8.29 17.59
CA ALA A 226 -10.08 9.40 17.31
C ALA A 226 -10.53 10.16 16.05
N ASP A 227 -10.09 11.38 15.91
CA ASP A 227 -10.29 12.19 14.71
C ASP A 227 -8.94 12.51 14.04
N PRO A 228 -8.91 12.65 12.71
CA PRO A 228 -7.75 13.14 11.97
C PRO A 228 -7.42 14.58 12.39
N TRP A 229 -6.12 14.89 12.54
CA TRP A 229 -5.66 16.18 13.04
C TRP A 229 -4.69 16.80 12.05
N LYS A 230 -4.94 18.06 11.65
CA LYS A 230 -4.15 18.81 10.66
C LYS A 230 -3.95 18.06 9.34
N ASP A 231 -3.65 18.77 8.27
CA ASP A 231 -3.24 18.12 7.01
C ASP A 231 -1.74 17.78 7.07
N PRO A 232 -1.32 16.55 6.71
CA PRO A 232 0.10 16.20 6.65
C PRO A 232 0.95 17.14 5.78
N ALA A 233 0.37 17.74 4.74
CA ALA A 233 1.06 18.72 3.91
C ALA A 233 1.37 20.03 4.64
N ASP A 234 0.70 20.35 5.77
CA ASP A 234 0.98 21.55 6.56
C ASP A 234 2.27 21.40 7.38
N TYR A 235 2.57 20.20 7.87
CA TYR A 235 3.75 19.97 8.70
C TYR A 235 4.90 19.27 7.96
N ASP A 236 4.62 18.51 6.91
CA ASP A 236 5.63 17.80 6.14
C ASP A 236 5.26 17.73 4.65
N PRO A 237 5.28 18.88 3.91
CA PRO A 237 4.87 18.94 2.51
C PRO A 237 5.80 18.18 1.57
N ASP A 238 7.04 17.93 1.98
CA ASP A 238 8.05 17.28 1.16
C ASP A 238 8.19 15.78 1.44
N ALA A 239 7.38 15.22 2.34
CA ALA A 239 7.51 13.82 2.76
C ALA A 239 7.39 12.83 1.61
N GLN A 240 8.30 11.85 1.60
CA GLN A 240 8.15 10.58 0.90
C GLN A 240 7.60 9.57 1.90
N THR A 241 6.27 9.41 1.96
CA THR A 241 5.59 8.64 3.02
C THR A 241 5.61 7.14 2.83
N ALA A 242 5.86 6.68 1.62
CA ALA A 242 6.11 5.27 1.32
C ALA A 242 6.83 5.12 -0.03
N LEU A 243 7.49 3.98 -0.24
CA LEU A 243 8.31 3.74 -1.43
C LEU A 243 8.36 2.25 -1.78
N LEU A 244 8.71 1.97 -3.04
CA LEU A 244 9.09 0.63 -3.49
C LEU A 244 10.60 0.46 -3.43
N VAL A 245 11.01 -0.70 -2.93
CA VAL A 245 12.41 -1.14 -2.88
C VAL A 245 12.54 -2.44 -3.66
N PHE A 246 13.47 -2.49 -4.61
CA PHE A 246 13.86 -3.73 -5.26
C PHE A 246 14.95 -4.44 -4.46
N GLY A 247 14.79 -5.74 -4.29
CA GLY A 247 15.79 -6.64 -3.76
C GLY A 247 16.72 -7.18 -4.84
N THR A 248 17.62 -8.07 -4.45
CA THR A 248 18.69 -8.63 -5.30
C THR A 248 18.16 -9.26 -6.61
N THR A 249 17.05 -10.00 -6.56
CA THR A 249 16.48 -10.63 -7.75
C THR A 249 16.12 -9.60 -8.81
N MET A 250 15.48 -8.51 -8.40
CA MET A 250 15.02 -7.46 -9.29
C MET A 250 16.17 -6.61 -9.83
N THR A 251 17.11 -6.20 -8.95
CA THR A 251 18.25 -5.38 -9.37
C THR A 251 19.22 -6.10 -10.31
N LYS A 252 19.25 -7.45 -10.28
CA LYS A 252 20.05 -8.28 -11.20
C LYS A 252 19.33 -8.70 -12.48
N ASN A 253 18.03 -8.47 -12.59
CA ASN A 253 17.20 -8.90 -13.73
C ASN A 253 16.42 -7.71 -14.30
N GLN A 254 17.11 -6.86 -15.04
CA GLN A 254 16.57 -5.60 -15.58
C GLN A 254 15.28 -5.79 -16.40
N ASP A 255 15.16 -6.87 -17.18
CA ASP A 255 13.98 -7.13 -17.99
C ASP A 255 12.74 -7.39 -17.12
N ILE A 256 12.87 -8.21 -16.07
CA ILE A 256 11.77 -8.46 -15.10
C ILE A 256 11.44 -7.17 -14.35
N ALA A 257 12.45 -6.44 -13.89
CA ALA A 257 12.29 -5.20 -13.15
C ALA A 257 11.59 -4.10 -13.96
N ASN A 258 11.95 -3.95 -15.23
CA ASN A 258 11.34 -3.01 -16.17
C ASN A 258 9.84 -3.34 -16.42
N ARG A 259 9.49 -4.61 -16.61
CA ARG A 259 8.09 -5.07 -16.78
C ARG A 259 7.28 -4.82 -15.52
N PHE A 260 7.82 -5.19 -14.36
CA PHE A 260 7.17 -4.93 -13.08
C PHE A 260 6.88 -3.44 -12.90
N MET A 261 7.88 -2.58 -13.15
CA MET A 261 7.74 -1.13 -13.00
C MET A 261 6.72 -0.54 -13.99
N THR A 262 6.68 -1.03 -15.23
CA THR A 262 5.70 -0.59 -16.22
C THR A 262 4.28 -0.91 -15.77
N ALA A 263 4.01 -2.14 -15.31
CA ALA A 263 2.72 -2.55 -14.75
C ALA A 263 2.36 -1.73 -13.50
N TYR A 264 3.34 -1.49 -12.62
CA TYR A 264 3.16 -0.68 -11.42
C TYR A 264 2.73 0.76 -11.73
N ILE A 265 3.46 1.44 -12.63
CA ILE A 265 3.16 2.83 -13.00
C ILE A 265 1.80 2.93 -13.70
N GLN A 266 1.44 1.98 -14.57
CA GLN A 266 0.10 1.94 -15.16
C GLN A 266 -0.98 1.86 -14.08
N SER A 267 -0.78 1.03 -13.07
CA SER A 267 -1.71 0.87 -11.95
C SER A 267 -1.81 2.14 -11.09
N VAL A 268 -0.70 2.85 -10.87
CA VAL A 268 -0.68 4.14 -10.18
C VAL A 268 -1.45 5.20 -10.98
N ARG A 269 -1.38 5.17 -12.31
CA ARG A 269 -2.17 6.07 -13.18
C ARG A 269 -3.66 5.80 -13.08
N ASP A 270 -4.07 4.53 -13.07
CA ASP A 270 -5.47 4.16 -12.88
C ASP A 270 -6.00 4.62 -11.52
N TYR A 271 -5.17 4.51 -10.46
CA TYR A 271 -5.49 5.06 -9.15
C TYR A 271 -5.72 6.57 -9.21
N ASN A 272 -4.81 7.32 -9.85
CA ASN A 272 -4.92 8.77 -9.99
C ASN A 272 -6.14 9.17 -10.84
N ASP A 273 -6.39 8.47 -11.95
CA ASP A 273 -7.58 8.67 -12.78
C ASP A 273 -8.87 8.43 -11.98
N GLY A 274 -8.90 7.40 -11.12
CA GLY A 274 -10.03 7.09 -10.26
C GLY A 274 -10.28 8.15 -9.20
N PHE A 275 -9.29 8.46 -8.39
CA PHE A 275 -9.48 9.34 -7.22
C PHE A 275 -9.50 10.82 -7.58
N PHE A 276 -8.75 11.28 -8.59
CA PHE A 276 -8.58 12.70 -8.87
C PHE A 276 -9.20 13.17 -10.18
N LYS A 277 -9.54 12.24 -11.10
CA LYS A 277 -10.27 12.54 -12.34
C LYS A 277 -11.65 11.88 -12.40
N ASN A 278 -12.04 11.17 -11.33
CA ASN A 278 -13.31 10.44 -11.21
C ASN A 278 -13.58 9.41 -12.33
N LYS A 279 -12.50 8.89 -12.96
CA LYS A 279 -12.59 7.90 -14.03
C LYS A 279 -12.46 6.49 -13.42
N SER A 280 -13.53 5.68 -13.53
CA SER A 280 -13.60 4.34 -12.93
C SER A 280 -13.38 4.30 -11.40
N LYS A 281 -13.74 5.37 -10.68
CA LYS A 281 -13.50 5.49 -9.23
C LYS A 281 -14.10 4.31 -8.44
N THR A 282 -15.32 3.91 -8.76
CA THR A 282 -16.00 2.78 -8.10
C THR A 282 -15.20 1.49 -8.28
N GLU A 283 -14.76 1.17 -9.49
CA GLU A 283 -13.94 0.00 -9.78
C GLU A 283 -12.64 0.01 -8.94
N ILE A 284 -11.95 1.15 -8.87
CA ILE A 284 -10.71 1.28 -8.09
C ILE A 284 -10.97 1.07 -6.59
N ILE A 285 -12.05 1.65 -6.06
CA ILE A 285 -12.47 1.46 -4.66
C ILE A 285 -12.80 -0.02 -4.39
N ASP A 286 -13.54 -0.68 -5.26
CA ASP A 286 -13.88 -2.10 -5.16
C ASP A 286 -12.63 -2.99 -5.14
N ILE A 287 -11.66 -2.71 -6.01
CA ILE A 287 -10.38 -3.41 -6.04
C ILE A 287 -9.63 -3.21 -4.71
N LEU A 288 -9.49 -1.96 -4.24
CA LEU A 288 -8.78 -1.67 -3.00
C LEU A 288 -9.47 -2.35 -1.81
N CYS A 289 -10.78 -2.28 -1.70
CA CYS A 289 -11.54 -2.97 -0.66
C CYS A 289 -11.31 -4.50 -0.72
N LYS A 290 -11.35 -5.08 -1.92
CA LYS A 290 -11.18 -6.53 -2.12
C LYS A 290 -9.80 -7.04 -1.72
N TYR A 291 -8.75 -6.28 -2.04
CA TYR A 291 -7.36 -6.75 -1.88
C TYR A 291 -6.64 -6.19 -0.64
N SER A 292 -7.18 -5.17 0.05
CA SER A 292 -6.62 -4.63 1.28
C SER A 292 -7.04 -5.41 2.53
N VAL A 293 -6.45 -5.06 3.69
CA VAL A 293 -6.71 -5.71 4.98
C VAL A 293 -8.12 -5.45 5.54
N ILE A 294 -8.74 -4.31 5.21
CA ILE A 294 -10.11 -3.96 5.64
C ILE A 294 -11.06 -4.12 4.47
N LYS A 295 -12.18 -4.85 4.69
CA LYS A 295 -13.15 -5.23 3.66
C LYS A 295 -14.46 -4.43 3.75
N ASP A 296 -14.43 -3.25 4.35
CA ASP A 296 -15.60 -2.36 4.48
C ASP A 296 -15.55 -1.26 3.43
N LEU A 297 -16.37 -1.41 2.39
CA LEU A 297 -16.42 -0.49 1.25
C LEU A 297 -16.72 0.96 1.67
N SER A 298 -17.57 1.13 2.69
CA SER A 298 -17.98 2.47 3.16
C SER A 298 -16.82 3.29 3.73
N LEU A 299 -15.74 2.64 4.18
CA LEU A 299 -14.53 3.32 4.63
C LEU A 299 -13.72 3.85 3.45
N TYR A 300 -13.62 3.07 2.35
CA TYR A 300 -12.85 3.47 1.17
C TYR A 300 -13.46 4.66 0.42
N GLU A 301 -14.76 4.87 0.54
CA GLU A 301 -15.45 6.05 -0.01
C GLU A 301 -15.12 7.34 0.75
N LYS A 302 -14.78 7.23 2.05
CA LYS A 302 -14.59 8.36 2.98
C LYS A 302 -13.14 8.64 3.33
N MET A 303 -12.23 7.69 3.06
CA MET A 303 -10.83 7.83 3.48
C MET A 303 -10.09 8.92 2.70
N PHE A 304 -9.04 9.42 3.30
CA PHE A 304 -8.10 10.31 2.63
C PHE A 304 -7.29 9.51 1.61
N PRO A 305 -7.30 9.88 0.32
CA PRO A 305 -6.49 9.19 -0.67
C PRO A 305 -4.99 9.39 -0.39
N THR A 306 -4.20 8.43 -0.84
CA THR A 306 -2.73 8.55 -0.84
C THR A 306 -2.32 9.43 -2.01
N GLY A 307 -1.43 10.41 -1.81
CA GLY A 307 -0.73 11.05 -2.91
C GLY A 307 0.22 10.02 -3.54
N LEU A 308 0.02 9.71 -4.82
CA LEU A 308 0.88 8.83 -5.61
C LEU A 308 1.35 9.58 -6.85
N ASN A 309 2.67 9.58 -7.10
CA ASN A 309 3.22 10.20 -8.30
C ASN A 309 2.90 9.34 -9.54
N PRO A 310 2.06 9.80 -10.48
CA PRO A 310 1.64 8.99 -11.63
C PRO A 310 2.78 8.75 -12.65
N ASN A 311 3.91 9.41 -12.48
CA ASN A 311 5.14 9.14 -13.21
C ASN A 311 6.17 8.33 -12.39
N GLY A 312 5.85 7.95 -11.16
CA GLY A 312 6.60 6.99 -10.36
C GLY A 312 7.84 7.51 -9.63
N TYR A 313 8.35 8.70 -9.94
CA TYR A 313 9.54 9.23 -9.28
C TYR A 313 9.31 9.51 -7.81
N VAL A 314 10.27 9.11 -6.98
CA VAL A 314 10.28 9.48 -5.57
C VAL A 314 10.49 10.98 -5.39
N ARG A 315 10.05 11.51 -4.25
CA ARG A 315 10.27 12.90 -3.87
C ARG A 315 11.70 13.05 -3.31
N THR A 316 12.63 13.47 -4.17
CA THR A 316 14.07 13.61 -3.89
C THR A 316 14.32 14.36 -2.58
N LYS A 317 13.68 15.54 -2.42
CA LYS A 317 13.85 16.37 -1.22
C LYS A 317 13.46 15.62 0.06
N GLY A 318 12.36 14.87 0.05
CA GLY A 318 11.91 14.10 1.19
C GLY A 318 12.94 13.04 1.62
N ILE A 319 13.49 12.28 0.67
CA ILE A 319 14.51 11.26 0.98
C ILE A 319 15.81 11.90 1.48
N ILE A 320 16.25 13.03 0.89
CA ILE A 320 17.43 13.75 1.37
C ILE A 320 17.23 14.24 2.81
N MET A 321 16.04 14.78 3.13
CA MET A 321 15.70 15.22 4.49
C MET A 321 15.68 14.04 5.47
N ASP A 322 15.19 12.88 5.08
CA ASP A 322 15.20 11.67 5.91
C ASP A 322 16.63 11.19 6.17
N LEU A 323 17.48 11.16 5.14
CA LEU A 323 18.90 10.81 5.26
C LEU A 323 19.63 11.76 6.23
N ALA A 324 19.38 13.07 6.11
CA ALA A 324 19.95 14.07 7.01
C ALA A 324 19.51 13.81 8.46
N TRP A 325 18.21 13.57 8.69
CA TRP A 325 17.69 13.30 10.01
C TRP A 325 18.30 12.04 10.64
N TYR A 326 18.41 10.92 9.90
CA TYR A 326 19.05 9.70 10.39
C TYR A 326 20.52 9.93 10.72
N LYS A 327 21.23 10.74 9.91
CA LYS A 327 22.65 11.09 10.15
C LYS A 327 22.80 11.94 11.41
N GLU A 328 22.01 12.98 11.59
CA GLU A 328 22.02 13.87 12.76
C GLU A 328 21.72 13.13 14.06
N ASN A 329 20.87 12.09 13.99
CA ASN A 329 20.53 11.25 15.11
C ASN A 329 21.49 10.04 15.29
N ASN A 330 22.63 9.99 14.57
CA ASN A 330 23.66 8.94 14.66
C ASN A 330 23.10 7.52 14.36
N LEU A 331 22.11 7.40 13.50
CA LEU A 331 21.46 6.13 13.14
C LEU A 331 22.07 5.48 11.89
N LEU A 332 22.84 6.23 11.09
CA LEU A 332 23.55 5.71 9.91
C LEU A 332 24.96 5.29 10.26
N LYS A 333 25.37 4.12 9.78
CA LYS A 333 26.72 3.57 9.95
C LYS A 333 27.74 4.12 8.96
N THR A 334 27.27 4.61 7.82
CA THR A 334 28.07 5.16 6.73
C THR A 334 27.39 6.38 6.15
N ASN A 335 28.14 7.16 5.36
CA ASN A 335 27.62 8.36 4.71
C ASN A 335 27.03 7.99 3.33
N ILE A 336 25.85 7.34 3.31
CA ILE A 336 25.11 7.06 2.07
C ILE A 336 24.47 8.33 1.53
N GLN A 337 24.51 8.53 0.22
CA GLN A 337 23.91 9.67 -0.49
C GLN A 337 22.62 9.23 -1.21
N PHE A 338 21.84 10.19 -1.67
CA PHE A 338 20.60 9.94 -2.42
C PHE A 338 20.85 9.06 -3.66
N ASP A 339 21.87 9.36 -4.47
CA ASP A 339 22.19 8.62 -5.70
C ASP A 339 22.69 7.19 -5.42
N ASP A 340 23.22 6.93 -4.22
CA ASP A 340 23.56 5.57 -3.79
C ASP A 340 22.31 4.76 -3.44
N ALA A 341 21.24 5.41 -2.99
CA ALA A 341 20.04 4.76 -2.47
C ALA A 341 18.95 4.60 -3.52
N VAL A 342 18.82 5.54 -4.46
CA VAL A 342 17.72 5.62 -5.44
C VAL A 342 18.20 5.23 -6.83
N ASP A 343 17.41 4.41 -7.52
CA ASP A 343 17.67 4.01 -8.92
C ASP A 343 16.41 4.24 -9.76
N ASN A 344 16.44 5.31 -10.54
CA ASN A 344 15.31 5.73 -11.38
C ASN A 344 15.26 5.02 -12.74
N GLN A 345 16.24 4.19 -13.12
CA GLN A 345 16.31 3.60 -14.47
C GLN A 345 15.04 2.82 -14.85
N TYR A 346 14.38 2.20 -13.88
CA TYR A 346 13.15 1.41 -14.11
C TYR A 346 11.93 2.31 -14.35
N VAL A 347 11.85 3.44 -13.64
CA VAL A 347 10.84 4.47 -13.88
C VAL A 347 11.06 5.10 -15.25
N ASP A 348 12.31 5.45 -15.60
CA ASP A 348 12.67 6.01 -16.91
C ASP A 348 12.27 5.06 -18.05
N PHE A 349 12.51 3.76 -17.88
CA PHE A 349 12.07 2.75 -18.85
C PHE A 349 10.53 2.70 -18.98
N ALA A 350 9.83 2.67 -17.86
CA ALA A 350 8.37 2.62 -17.86
C ALA A 350 7.76 3.87 -18.53
N LEU A 351 8.35 5.05 -18.30
CA LEU A 351 7.89 6.28 -18.92
C LEU A 351 8.21 6.37 -20.43
N LYS A 352 9.29 5.74 -20.90
CA LYS A 352 9.53 5.56 -22.35
C LYS A 352 8.46 4.69 -22.99
N THR A 353 7.95 3.70 -22.25
CA THR A 353 6.91 2.79 -22.71
C THR A 353 5.52 3.42 -22.67
N LEU A 354 5.16 4.06 -21.58
CA LEU A 354 3.82 4.58 -21.29
C LEU A 354 3.62 6.06 -21.66
N GLY A 355 4.69 6.79 -21.96
CA GLY A 355 4.68 8.26 -22.04
C GLY A 355 4.58 8.92 -20.66
N GLN A 356 4.64 10.24 -20.62
CA GLN A 356 4.38 11.03 -19.42
C GLN A 356 2.88 11.07 -19.12
N TYR A 357 2.51 10.97 -17.84
CA TYR A 357 1.12 11.17 -17.41
C TYR A 357 0.79 12.66 -17.42
N GLN A 358 -0.36 12.98 -18.01
CA GLN A 358 -0.90 14.35 -18.17
C GLN A 358 -2.10 14.59 -17.26
#